data_c2916982f6d3d0cd976865face71b9eb
#
_entry.id   c2916982f6d3d0cd976865face71b9eb
#
_cell.length_a   1.000
_cell.length_b   1.000
_cell.length_c   1.000
_cell.angle_alpha   90.00
_cell.angle_beta   90.00
_cell.angle_gamma   90.00
#
_symmetry.space_group_name_H-M   'P 1'
#
loop_
_entity.id
_entity.type
_entity.pdbx_description
1 polymer ?
#
loop_
_entity_poly.entity_id
_entity_poly.type
_entity_poly.pdbx_seq_one_letter_code
_entity_poly.pdbx_strand_id
1 'polypeptide(L)'
;MINILLCGNSKVFDGALTQLVSMTNRTTESIHCFLMTMNLTRLNQDFTGISAEQAAFLQEVLRRKNPENAVTLLDVTDLYEKEFGGCANEGAYCTPYTLLRLLADLIPEIPDKLLYLDIDIMIANDIRQLYEIDVTDYEYAAVKEKYGCWLIRPDYFNAGMLLFNMKRVRETKLLEKARELIRTKKMLFADQTAIFKATTKKKLISRIYNEQSKFDRKGTVVCHFCKRLLLLPYPRTENYKQWQIEEIHKYLKCYTFDSDLEEYLRLKAEFE
;
A
#
# COMPACT_ATOMS: atom_id res chain seq x y z
N MET A 1 13.64 -8.66 -10.83
CA MET A 1 13.51 -7.58 -9.79
C MET A 1 12.04 -7.19 -9.66
N ILE A 2 11.55 -7.11 -8.45
CA ILE A 2 10.18 -6.72 -8.12
C ILE A 2 10.18 -5.27 -7.65
N ASN A 3 9.50 -4.39 -8.38
CA ASN A 3 9.39 -2.97 -8.05
C ASN A 3 8.13 -2.75 -7.21
N ILE A 4 8.28 -2.25 -6.00
CA ILE A 4 7.16 -1.95 -5.09
C ILE A 4 7.11 -0.47 -4.75
N LEU A 5 5.92 0.05 -4.54
CA LEU A 5 5.68 1.41 -4.03
C LEU A 5 4.96 1.34 -2.70
N LEU A 6 5.57 1.91 -1.69
CA LEU A 6 4.99 2.15 -0.36
C LEU A 6 4.83 3.65 -0.16
N CYS A 7 3.72 4.07 0.47
CA CYS A 7 3.45 5.47 0.76
C CYS A 7 3.13 5.67 2.24
N GLY A 8 3.75 6.64 2.89
CA GLY A 8 3.49 6.89 4.29
C GLY A 8 4.29 8.03 4.91
N ASN A 9 4.14 8.19 6.21
CA ASN A 9 4.89 9.13 7.03
C ASN A 9 5.81 8.40 8.03
N SER A 10 6.55 9.14 8.86
CA SER A 10 7.47 8.57 9.85
C SER A 10 6.81 7.57 10.81
N LYS A 11 5.52 7.73 11.12
CA LYS A 11 4.78 6.88 12.07
C LYS A 11 4.44 5.49 11.53
N VAL A 12 4.56 5.25 10.22
CA VAL A 12 4.27 3.94 9.63
C VAL A 12 5.53 3.11 9.36
N PHE A 13 6.68 3.51 9.92
CA PHE A 13 7.94 2.79 9.80
C PHE A 13 7.83 1.33 10.22
N ASP A 14 7.16 1.03 11.35
CA ASP A 14 6.89 -0.34 11.80
C ASP A 14 6.13 -1.16 10.76
N GLY A 15 5.18 -0.53 10.05
CA GLY A 15 4.44 -1.16 8.97
C GLY A 15 5.33 -1.49 7.77
N ALA A 16 6.17 -0.55 7.35
CA ALA A 16 7.13 -0.79 6.27
C ALA A 16 8.12 -1.91 6.63
N LEU A 17 8.66 -1.90 7.84
CA LEU A 17 9.61 -2.89 8.30
C LEU A 17 8.99 -4.30 8.36
N THR A 18 7.82 -4.47 8.99
CA THR A 18 7.12 -5.76 9.05
C THR A 18 6.76 -6.30 7.66
N GLN A 19 6.32 -5.41 6.76
CA GLN A 19 5.97 -5.77 5.39
C GLN A 19 7.19 -6.25 4.60
N LEU A 20 8.30 -5.50 4.64
CA LEU A 20 9.52 -5.83 3.92
C LEU A 20 10.18 -7.11 4.47
N VAL A 21 10.18 -7.31 5.79
CA VAL A 21 10.64 -8.58 6.42
C VAL A 21 9.81 -9.75 5.90
N SER A 22 8.48 -9.67 5.97
CA SER A 22 7.63 -10.76 5.51
C SER A 22 7.79 -11.06 4.01
N MET A 23 8.06 -10.03 3.20
CA MET A 23 8.28 -10.18 1.76
C MET A 23 9.61 -10.87 1.47
N THR A 24 10.71 -10.40 2.06
CA THR A 24 12.05 -10.97 1.82
C THR A 24 12.20 -12.39 2.36
N ASN A 25 11.42 -12.78 3.35
CA ASN A 25 11.39 -14.14 3.86
C ASN A 25 10.67 -15.14 2.92
N ARG A 26 9.98 -14.66 1.89
CA ARG A 26 9.14 -15.50 0.99
C ARG A 26 9.46 -15.37 -0.48
N THR A 27 10.43 -14.54 -0.86
CA THR A 27 10.90 -14.45 -2.25
C THR A 27 12.42 -14.41 -2.30
N THR A 28 12.99 -15.03 -3.32
CA THR A 28 14.42 -14.95 -3.65
C THR A 28 14.73 -13.84 -4.67
N GLU A 29 13.67 -13.25 -5.26
CA GLU A 29 13.83 -12.16 -6.21
C GLU A 29 14.34 -10.89 -5.53
N SER A 30 15.14 -10.13 -6.28
CA SER A 30 15.53 -8.80 -5.82
C SER A 30 14.33 -7.85 -5.81
N ILE A 31 14.28 -6.99 -4.79
CA ILE A 31 13.21 -6.02 -4.55
C ILE A 31 13.78 -4.61 -4.65
N HIS A 32 13.11 -3.75 -5.41
CA HIS A 32 13.31 -2.32 -5.37
C HIS A 32 12.09 -1.65 -4.73
N CYS A 33 12.26 -1.13 -3.52
CA CYS A 33 11.23 -0.42 -2.78
C CYS A 33 11.34 1.09 -3.03
N PHE A 34 10.37 1.66 -3.71
CA PHE A 34 10.14 3.10 -3.79
C PHE A 34 9.33 3.52 -2.57
N LEU A 35 9.92 4.28 -1.67
CA LEU A 35 9.32 4.72 -0.42
C LEU A 35 8.92 6.19 -0.54
N MET A 36 7.66 6.44 -0.90
CA MET A 36 7.16 7.79 -1.15
C MET A 36 6.62 8.42 0.13
N THR A 37 7.11 9.60 0.45
CA THR A 37 6.76 10.33 1.66
C THR A 37 6.60 11.82 1.40
N MET A 38 6.08 12.53 2.39
CA MET A 38 5.97 13.99 2.38
C MET A 38 5.91 14.55 3.80
N ASN A 39 6.23 15.83 3.96
CA ASN A 39 6.05 16.60 5.19
C ASN A 39 4.81 17.49 5.07
N LEU A 40 3.82 17.25 5.92
CA LEU A 40 2.59 18.04 6.01
C LEU A 40 2.33 18.56 7.43
N THR A 41 3.40 18.97 8.13
CA THR A 41 3.31 19.53 9.48
C THR A 41 2.41 20.76 9.57
N ARG A 42 2.14 21.44 8.44
CA ARG A 42 1.13 22.50 8.36
C ARG A 42 -0.30 22.04 8.68
N LEU A 43 -0.62 20.75 8.44
CA LEU A 43 -1.94 20.17 8.76
C LEU A 43 -1.97 19.53 10.14
N ASN A 44 -0.88 18.85 10.50
CA ASN A 44 -0.74 18.20 11.78
C ASN A 44 0.75 18.05 12.09
N GLN A 45 1.20 18.43 13.28
CA GLN A 45 2.61 18.34 13.71
C GLN A 45 3.18 16.90 13.60
N ASP A 46 2.32 15.92 13.66
CA ASP A 46 2.66 14.50 13.51
C ASP A 46 2.85 14.02 12.05
N PHE A 47 2.54 14.86 11.07
CA PHE A 47 2.66 14.52 9.66
C PHE A 47 4.06 14.84 9.12
N THR A 48 5.07 14.22 9.73
CA THR A 48 6.47 14.29 9.31
C THR A 48 6.77 13.20 8.28
N GLY A 49 7.64 13.51 7.31
CA GLY A 49 8.09 12.52 6.32
C GLY A 49 8.90 11.37 6.95
N ILE A 50 9.02 10.27 6.23
CA ILE A 50 9.96 9.20 6.57
C ILE A 50 11.37 9.78 6.46
N SER A 51 12.19 9.57 7.50
CA SER A 51 13.54 10.11 7.53
C SER A 51 14.51 9.34 6.64
N ALA A 52 15.61 10.00 6.26
CA ALA A 52 16.70 9.34 5.54
C ALA A 52 17.30 8.18 6.35
N GLU A 53 17.35 8.30 7.68
CA GLU A 53 17.82 7.26 8.59
C GLU A 53 16.90 6.04 8.58
N GLN A 54 15.58 6.24 8.66
CA GLN A 54 14.59 5.17 8.51
C GLN A 54 14.72 4.45 7.16
N ALA A 55 14.86 5.20 6.06
CA ALA A 55 15.02 4.63 4.73
C ALA A 55 16.35 3.86 4.58
N ALA A 56 17.43 4.39 5.14
CA ALA A 56 18.75 3.72 5.13
C ALA A 56 18.73 2.41 5.91
N PHE A 57 18.06 2.39 7.08
CA PHE A 57 17.90 1.17 7.85
C PHE A 57 17.08 0.12 7.10
N LEU A 58 15.95 0.49 6.49
CA LEU A 58 15.15 -0.41 5.65
C LEU A 58 15.99 -0.99 4.50
N GLN A 59 16.84 -0.17 3.86
CA GLN A 59 17.74 -0.65 2.82
C GLN A 59 18.76 -1.65 3.36
N GLU A 60 19.34 -1.39 4.51
CA GLU A 60 20.29 -2.31 5.14
C GLU A 60 19.61 -3.66 5.45
N VAL A 61 18.43 -3.64 6.06
CA VAL A 61 17.64 -4.85 6.35
C VAL A 61 17.37 -5.64 5.06
N LEU A 62 16.95 -4.99 3.99
CA LEU A 62 16.71 -5.63 2.71
C LEU A 62 17.99 -6.25 2.12
N ARG A 63 19.12 -5.54 2.18
CA ARG A 63 20.41 -6.00 1.64
C ARG A 63 21.00 -7.17 2.41
N ARG A 64 20.70 -7.31 3.69
CA ARG A 64 21.08 -8.50 4.48
C ARG A 64 20.45 -9.79 3.90
N LYS A 65 19.29 -9.69 3.24
CA LYS A 65 18.58 -10.82 2.60
C LYS A 65 19.05 -11.05 1.16
N ASN A 66 19.19 -9.97 0.39
CA ASN A 66 19.70 -10.01 -0.98
C ASN A 66 20.45 -8.68 -1.28
N PRO A 67 21.77 -8.74 -1.60
CA PRO A 67 22.57 -7.53 -1.87
C PRO A 67 22.05 -6.65 -3.01
N GLU A 68 21.25 -7.20 -3.94
CA GLU A 68 20.64 -6.47 -5.05
C GLU A 68 19.40 -5.68 -4.66
N ASN A 69 18.90 -5.86 -3.42
CA ASN A 69 17.75 -5.11 -2.94
C ASN A 69 18.10 -3.62 -2.79
N ALA A 70 17.11 -2.77 -3.09
CA ALA A 70 17.26 -1.33 -3.00
C ALA A 70 16.03 -0.65 -2.38
N VAL A 71 16.27 0.47 -1.68
CA VAL A 71 15.24 1.41 -1.25
C VAL A 71 15.55 2.77 -1.85
N THR A 72 14.57 3.37 -2.51
CA THR A 72 14.64 4.76 -2.97
C THR A 72 13.64 5.60 -2.20
N LEU A 73 14.12 6.52 -1.36
CA LEU A 73 13.27 7.48 -0.66
C LEU A 73 12.88 8.60 -1.62
N LEU A 74 11.58 8.84 -1.76
CA LEU A 74 11.00 9.86 -2.62
C LEU A 74 10.23 10.86 -1.75
N ASP A 75 10.84 12.00 -1.43
CA ASP A 75 10.11 13.12 -0.82
C ASP A 75 9.38 13.88 -1.93
N VAL A 76 8.06 13.86 -1.84
CA VAL A 76 7.17 14.49 -2.82
C VAL A 76 6.37 15.64 -2.23
N THR A 77 6.86 16.27 -1.16
CA THR A 77 6.19 17.38 -0.46
C THR A 77 5.77 18.49 -1.42
N ASP A 78 6.69 19.02 -2.20
CA ASP A 78 6.40 20.13 -3.14
C ASP A 78 5.43 19.68 -4.24
N LEU A 79 5.57 18.45 -4.72
CA LEU A 79 4.68 17.90 -5.74
C LEU A 79 3.27 17.71 -5.20
N TYR A 80 3.15 17.20 -3.95
CA TYR A 80 1.86 17.07 -3.28
C TYR A 80 1.18 18.43 -3.08
N GLU A 81 1.90 19.42 -2.58
CA GLU A 81 1.36 20.77 -2.40
C GLU A 81 0.87 21.38 -3.70
N LYS A 82 1.60 21.20 -4.79
CA LYS A 82 1.19 21.64 -6.13
C LYS A 82 -0.09 20.97 -6.61
N GLU A 83 -0.21 19.65 -6.41
CA GLU A 83 -1.32 18.86 -6.97
C GLU A 83 -2.57 18.84 -6.07
N PHE A 84 -2.40 18.91 -4.74
CA PHE A 84 -3.47 18.66 -3.78
C PHE A 84 -3.59 19.71 -2.68
N GLY A 85 -2.63 20.62 -2.53
CA GLY A 85 -2.62 21.61 -1.43
C GLY A 85 -3.92 22.36 -1.33
N GLY A 86 -4.59 22.29 -0.16
CA GLY A 86 -5.87 22.95 0.12
C GLY A 86 -7.09 22.33 -0.56
N CYS A 87 -6.98 21.17 -1.22
CA CYS A 87 -8.15 20.53 -1.83
C CYS A 87 -9.12 19.96 -0.77
N ALA A 88 -10.40 19.80 -1.15
CA ALA A 88 -11.47 19.35 -0.23
C ALA A 88 -11.27 17.91 0.31
N ASN A 89 -10.36 17.12 -0.26
CA ASN A 89 -10.05 15.76 0.16
C ASN A 89 -8.80 15.66 1.05
N GLU A 90 -8.06 16.75 1.26
CA GLU A 90 -6.86 16.78 2.09
C GLU A 90 -7.14 16.43 3.56
N GLY A 91 -8.28 16.89 4.10
CA GLY A 91 -8.75 16.56 5.46
C GLY A 91 -9.85 15.48 5.48
N ALA A 92 -9.93 14.61 4.47
CA ALA A 92 -10.94 13.57 4.36
C ALA A 92 -10.72 12.42 5.38
N TYR A 93 -11.63 11.43 5.35
CA TYR A 93 -11.64 10.27 6.24
C TYR A 93 -10.32 9.47 6.29
N CYS A 94 -9.60 9.40 5.17
CA CYS A 94 -8.26 8.81 5.10
C CYS A 94 -7.19 9.90 5.30
N THR A 95 -6.02 9.49 5.76
CA THR A 95 -4.87 10.42 5.86
C THR A 95 -4.46 10.91 4.47
N PRO A 96 -3.93 12.13 4.33
CA PRO A 96 -3.49 12.65 3.03
C PRO A 96 -2.43 11.80 2.34
N TYR A 97 -1.70 10.96 3.09
CA TYR A 97 -0.70 10.04 2.55
C TYR A 97 -1.28 8.98 1.59
N THR A 98 -2.59 8.70 1.66
CA THR A 98 -3.24 7.82 0.67
C THR A 98 -3.28 8.42 -0.74
N LEU A 99 -3.19 9.75 -0.86
CA LEU A 99 -3.16 10.43 -2.14
C LEU A 99 -1.81 10.33 -2.85
N LEU A 100 -0.72 9.98 -2.14
CA LEU A 100 0.63 9.91 -2.70
C LEU A 100 0.72 8.95 -3.89
N ARG A 101 0.01 7.81 -3.84
CA ARG A 101 -0.02 6.86 -4.97
C ARG A 101 -0.49 7.47 -6.28
N LEU A 102 -1.28 8.56 -6.21
CA LEU A 102 -1.76 9.27 -7.39
C LEU A 102 -0.69 10.14 -8.05
N LEU A 103 0.49 10.27 -7.45
CA LEU A 103 1.63 11.03 -7.98
C LEU A 103 2.63 10.14 -8.74
N ALA A 104 2.43 8.81 -8.72
CA ALA A 104 3.41 7.85 -9.24
C ALA A 104 3.74 8.05 -10.73
N ASP A 105 2.81 8.54 -11.55
CA ASP A 105 3.03 8.81 -12.98
C ASP A 105 3.90 10.06 -13.24
N LEU A 106 4.05 10.94 -12.23
CA LEU A 106 4.85 12.16 -12.31
C LEU A 106 6.31 11.95 -11.85
N ILE A 107 6.64 10.78 -11.33
CA ILE A 107 7.98 10.46 -10.83
C ILE A 107 8.73 9.68 -11.91
N PRO A 108 9.84 10.25 -12.47
CA PRO A 108 10.58 9.63 -13.55
C PRO A 108 11.23 8.29 -13.18
N GLU A 109 11.60 8.11 -11.91
CA GLU A 109 12.23 6.89 -11.37
C GLU A 109 11.27 5.70 -11.30
N ILE A 110 9.97 5.93 -11.35
CA ILE A 110 8.96 4.86 -11.27
C ILE A 110 8.93 4.05 -12.57
N PRO A 111 9.21 2.73 -12.51
CA PRO A 111 9.30 1.85 -13.68
C PRO A 111 7.93 1.55 -14.29
N ASP A 112 7.94 0.94 -15.48
CA ASP A 112 6.71 0.62 -16.22
C ASP A 112 5.84 -0.46 -15.56
N LYS A 113 6.40 -1.33 -14.72
CA LYS A 113 5.64 -2.29 -13.91
C LYS A 113 5.91 -2.03 -12.44
N LEU A 114 4.84 -1.74 -11.69
CA LEU A 114 4.92 -1.31 -10.29
C LEU A 114 3.83 -2.00 -9.46
N LEU A 115 4.22 -2.57 -8.34
CA LEU A 115 3.29 -3.11 -7.35
C LEU A 115 3.12 -2.11 -6.21
N TYR A 116 1.99 -1.41 -6.17
CA TYR A 116 1.61 -0.60 -5.03
C TYR A 116 1.03 -1.47 -3.92
N LEU A 117 1.47 -1.25 -2.70
CA LEU A 117 0.98 -1.90 -1.49
C LEU A 117 0.74 -0.87 -0.39
N ASP A 118 -0.42 -0.96 0.28
CA ASP A 118 -0.62 -0.22 1.53
C ASP A 118 0.36 -0.72 2.60
N ILE A 119 0.74 0.15 3.51
CA ILE A 119 1.72 -0.13 4.58
C ILE A 119 1.24 -1.21 5.57
N ASP A 120 -0.05 -1.45 5.66
CA ASP A 120 -0.66 -2.42 6.57
C ASP A 120 -0.87 -3.79 5.91
N ILE A 121 0.10 -4.20 5.10
CA ILE A 121 0.13 -5.48 4.39
C ILE A 121 1.29 -6.35 4.90
N MET A 122 1.06 -7.66 4.97
CA MET A 122 2.10 -8.69 5.11
C MET A 122 2.00 -9.72 3.99
N ILE A 123 3.15 -10.25 3.60
CA ILE A 123 3.26 -11.23 2.52
C ILE A 123 3.30 -12.64 3.11
N ALA A 124 2.33 -13.49 2.73
CA ALA A 124 2.17 -14.84 3.25
C ALA A 124 2.76 -15.94 2.35
N ASN A 125 2.95 -15.64 1.07
CA ASN A 125 3.58 -16.52 0.07
C ASN A 125 4.40 -15.72 -0.93
N ASP A 126 5.09 -16.41 -1.85
CA ASP A 126 5.96 -15.76 -2.84
C ASP A 126 5.20 -14.71 -3.65
N ILE A 127 5.62 -13.46 -3.50
CA ILE A 127 5.00 -12.27 -4.13
C ILE A 127 5.16 -12.28 -5.66
N ARG A 128 6.07 -13.08 -6.23
CA ARG A 128 6.20 -13.25 -7.69
C ARG A 128 4.89 -13.68 -8.31
N GLN A 129 4.11 -14.54 -7.63
CA GLN A 129 2.80 -15.00 -8.12
C GLN A 129 1.85 -13.84 -8.45
N LEU A 130 1.94 -12.75 -7.70
CA LEU A 130 1.20 -11.52 -7.97
C LEU A 130 1.90 -10.66 -9.02
N TYR A 131 3.23 -10.46 -8.86
CA TYR A 131 3.98 -9.56 -9.72
C TYR A 131 4.04 -10.03 -11.18
N GLU A 132 4.04 -11.34 -11.44
CA GLU A 132 4.06 -11.93 -12.78
C GLU A 132 2.71 -11.92 -13.50
N ILE A 133 1.62 -11.55 -12.83
CA ILE A 133 0.31 -11.41 -13.50
C ILE A 133 0.46 -10.47 -14.70
N ASP A 134 -0.02 -10.96 -15.85
CA ASP A 134 -0.04 -10.15 -17.08
C ASP A 134 -1.08 -9.03 -16.97
N VAL A 135 -0.60 -7.80 -17.09
CA VAL A 135 -1.39 -6.56 -17.12
C VAL A 135 -1.19 -5.75 -18.40
N THR A 136 -0.63 -6.37 -19.45
CA THR A 136 -0.26 -5.69 -20.72
C THR A 136 -1.42 -4.89 -21.29
N ASP A 137 -2.63 -5.44 -21.28
CA ASP A 137 -3.82 -4.79 -21.82
C ASP A 137 -4.59 -3.95 -20.81
N TYR A 138 -4.12 -3.83 -19.56
CA TYR A 138 -4.83 -3.20 -18.46
C TYR A 138 -3.99 -2.07 -17.87
N GLU A 139 -4.65 -1.10 -17.25
CA GLU A 139 -3.99 -0.05 -16.48
C GLU A 139 -3.43 -0.61 -15.18
N TYR A 140 -4.15 -1.56 -14.59
CA TYR A 140 -3.73 -2.27 -13.36
C TYR A 140 -4.54 -3.55 -13.14
N ALA A 141 -4.02 -4.40 -12.23
CA ALA A 141 -4.79 -5.46 -11.61
C ALA A 141 -5.12 -5.11 -10.16
N ALA A 142 -6.33 -5.49 -9.70
CA ALA A 142 -6.82 -5.24 -8.35
C ALA A 142 -7.77 -6.34 -7.88
N VAL A 143 -8.02 -6.41 -6.57
CA VAL A 143 -8.97 -7.34 -5.95
C VAL A 143 -10.27 -6.61 -5.60
N LYS A 144 -11.41 -7.27 -5.83
CA LYS A 144 -12.72 -6.72 -5.47
C LYS A 144 -12.79 -6.35 -3.98
N GLU A 145 -13.35 -5.19 -3.69
CA GLU A 145 -13.65 -4.77 -2.33
C GLU A 145 -14.92 -5.49 -1.83
N LYS A 146 -14.88 -5.99 -0.58
CA LYS A 146 -15.92 -6.90 -0.06
C LYS A 146 -17.32 -6.27 -0.01
N TYR A 147 -17.42 -5.05 0.48
CA TYR A 147 -18.71 -4.36 0.65
C TYR A 147 -18.99 -3.38 -0.49
N GLY A 148 -17.98 -2.75 -1.03
CA GLY A 148 -18.11 -1.80 -2.15
C GLY A 148 -18.65 -2.45 -3.41
N CYS A 149 -18.36 -3.75 -3.64
CA CYS A 149 -18.94 -4.46 -4.77
C CYS A 149 -20.48 -4.66 -4.66
N TRP A 150 -21.04 -4.55 -3.45
CA TRP A 150 -22.49 -4.61 -3.21
C TRP A 150 -23.13 -3.22 -3.14
N LEU A 151 -22.42 -2.26 -2.53
CA LEU A 151 -22.97 -0.94 -2.21
C LEU A 151 -22.71 0.11 -3.28
N ILE A 152 -21.65 -0.04 -4.08
CA ILE A 152 -21.22 0.93 -5.07
C ILE A 152 -21.37 0.37 -6.49
N ARG A 153 -20.60 -0.68 -6.81
CA ARG A 153 -20.65 -1.37 -8.11
C ARG A 153 -20.06 -2.78 -8.01
N PRO A 154 -20.57 -3.77 -8.79
CA PRO A 154 -20.09 -5.16 -8.74
C PRO A 154 -18.61 -5.36 -9.08
N ASP A 155 -17.98 -4.39 -9.73
CA ASP A 155 -16.58 -4.37 -10.12
C ASP A 155 -15.73 -3.38 -9.29
N TYR A 156 -16.28 -2.85 -8.18
CA TYR A 156 -15.52 -2.01 -7.26
C TYR A 156 -14.43 -2.80 -6.55
N PHE A 157 -13.26 -2.19 -6.37
CA PHE A 157 -12.06 -2.87 -5.87
C PHE A 157 -11.51 -2.17 -4.63
N ASN A 158 -10.62 -2.85 -3.91
CA ASN A 158 -9.83 -2.28 -2.84
C ASN A 158 -8.48 -1.79 -3.36
N ALA A 159 -8.12 -0.54 -3.08
CA ALA A 159 -6.92 0.10 -3.59
C ALA A 159 -5.65 -0.18 -2.77
N GLY A 160 -5.73 -0.97 -1.71
CA GLY A 160 -4.54 -1.27 -0.88
C GLY A 160 -3.51 -2.17 -1.55
N MET A 161 -3.88 -2.85 -2.64
CA MET A 161 -2.98 -3.57 -3.51
C MET A 161 -3.35 -3.29 -4.97
N LEU A 162 -2.40 -2.72 -5.74
CA LEU A 162 -2.57 -2.42 -7.17
C LEU A 162 -1.31 -2.83 -7.93
N LEU A 163 -1.42 -3.77 -8.86
CA LEU A 163 -0.34 -4.07 -9.79
C LEU A 163 -0.52 -3.20 -11.04
N PHE A 164 0.24 -2.11 -11.11
CA PHE A 164 0.16 -1.14 -12.18
C PHE A 164 0.99 -1.54 -13.41
N ASN A 165 0.42 -1.28 -14.59
CA ASN A 165 1.12 -1.09 -15.84
C ASN A 165 1.29 0.43 -16.04
N MET A 166 2.40 0.99 -15.55
CA MET A 166 2.62 2.45 -15.54
C MET A 166 2.72 3.03 -16.95
N LYS A 167 3.15 2.24 -17.95
CA LYS A 167 3.10 2.66 -19.35
C LYS A 167 1.66 2.96 -19.77
N ARG A 168 0.73 2.03 -19.53
CA ARG A 168 -0.69 2.24 -19.84
C ARG A 168 -1.32 3.34 -18.99
N VAL A 169 -0.95 3.41 -17.72
CA VAL A 169 -1.41 4.48 -16.80
C VAL A 169 -1.06 5.86 -17.34
N ARG A 170 0.17 6.05 -17.85
CA ARG A 170 0.61 7.31 -18.48
C ARG A 170 -0.11 7.56 -19.81
N GLU A 171 -0.22 6.56 -20.69
CA GLU A 171 -0.92 6.65 -21.98
C GLU A 171 -2.40 7.06 -21.82
N THR A 172 -3.10 6.45 -20.87
CA THR A 172 -4.55 6.71 -20.62
C THR A 172 -4.78 7.91 -19.73
N LYS A 173 -3.71 8.49 -19.15
CA LYS A 173 -3.75 9.56 -18.16
C LYS A 173 -4.61 9.20 -16.93
N LEU A 174 -4.55 7.95 -16.50
CA LEU A 174 -5.38 7.44 -15.39
C LEU A 174 -5.20 8.27 -14.13
N LEU A 175 -3.94 8.43 -13.66
CA LEU A 175 -3.68 9.14 -12.41
C LEU A 175 -3.87 10.65 -12.55
N GLU A 176 -3.61 11.24 -13.71
CA GLU A 176 -3.94 12.65 -14.01
C GLU A 176 -5.45 12.91 -13.83
N LYS A 177 -6.31 12.06 -14.42
CA LYS A 177 -7.77 12.14 -14.28
C LYS A 177 -8.21 11.90 -12.83
N ALA A 178 -7.56 10.98 -12.12
CA ALA A 178 -7.85 10.73 -10.72
C ALA A 178 -7.51 11.94 -9.85
N ARG A 179 -6.35 12.61 -10.07
CA ARG A 179 -5.98 13.86 -9.39
C ARG A 179 -7.02 14.98 -9.66
N GLU A 180 -7.48 15.11 -10.89
CA GLU A 180 -8.52 16.07 -11.24
C GLU A 180 -9.81 15.84 -10.43
N LEU A 181 -10.24 14.58 -10.29
CA LEU A 181 -11.40 14.23 -9.48
C LEU A 181 -11.18 14.57 -7.99
N ILE A 182 -9.96 14.33 -7.45
CA ILE A 182 -9.60 14.70 -6.08
C ILE A 182 -9.68 16.21 -5.85
N ARG A 183 -9.21 17.02 -6.80
CA ARG A 183 -9.24 18.48 -6.69
C ARG A 183 -10.66 19.05 -6.75
N THR A 184 -11.51 18.45 -7.58
CA THR A 184 -12.83 19.03 -7.93
C THR A 184 -14.00 18.44 -7.17
N LYS A 185 -13.86 17.26 -6.54
CA LYS A 185 -14.97 16.53 -5.89
C LYS A 185 -14.57 15.97 -4.55
N LYS A 186 -15.37 16.21 -3.52
CA LYS A 186 -15.22 15.53 -2.22
C LYS A 186 -15.72 14.10 -2.33
N MET A 187 -14.91 13.14 -1.85
CA MET A 187 -15.19 11.70 -1.93
C MET A 187 -14.89 10.99 -0.61
N LEU A 188 -15.69 9.98 -0.26
CA LEU A 188 -15.54 9.25 1.00
C LEU A 188 -14.26 8.38 1.03
N PHE A 189 -14.01 7.64 -0.06
CA PHE A 189 -12.78 6.86 -0.27
C PHE A 189 -12.03 7.52 -1.42
N ALA A 190 -11.36 8.65 -1.11
CA ALA A 190 -10.91 9.61 -2.09
C ALA A 190 -10.11 9.00 -3.25
N ASP A 191 -8.92 8.47 -2.96
CA ASP A 191 -8.01 7.89 -3.95
C ASP A 191 -8.58 6.65 -4.64
N GLN A 192 -9.17 5.71 -3.87
CA GLN A 192 -9.77 4.49 -4.41
C GLN A 192 -10.92 4.81 -5.37
N THR A 193 -11.81 5.73 -4.98
CA THR A 193 -12.96 6.13 -5.81
C THR A 193 -12.51 6.94 -7.02
N ALA A 194 -11.49 7.78 -6.89
CA ALA A 194 -10.93 8.55 -8.00
C ALA A 194 -10.30 7.63 -9.05
N ILE A 195 -9.45 6.69 -8.65
CA ILE A 195 -8.89 5.67 -9.56
C ILE A 195 -10.02 4.88 -10.23
N PHE A 196 -11.01 4.41 -9.43
CA PHE A 196 -12.13 3.64 -9.97
C PHE A 196 -12.91 4.39 -11.06
N LYS A 197 -13.19 5.67 -10.84
CA LYS A 197 -13.94 6.51 -11.79
C LYS A 197 -13.14 6.91 -13.02
N ALA A 198 -11.83 7.08 -12.87
CA ALA A 198 -10.92 7.44 -13.95
C ALA A 198 -10.52 6.26 -14.85
N THR A 199 -10.68 5.04 -14.35
CA THR A 199 -10.25 3.80 -15.02
C THR A 199 -10.97 3.57 -16.34
N THR A 200 -10.21 3.19 -17.36
CA THR A 200 -10.73 2.69 -18.64
C THR A 200 -10.75 1.17 -18.71
N LYS A 201 -9.68 0.51 -18.27
CA LYS A 201 -9.58 -0.96 -18.33
C LYS A 201 -8.76 -1.52 -17.16
N LYS A 202 -9.40 -2.25 -16.25
CA LYS A 202 -8.77 -2.92 -15.12
C LYS A 202 -8.92 -4.43 -15.19
N LYS A 203 -8.00 -5.18 -14.56
CA LYS A 203 -8.07 -6.63 -14.37
C LYS A 203 -8.47 -6.93 -12.93
N LEU A 204 -9.57 -7.63 -12.75
CA LEU A 204 -9.95 -8.14 -11.43
C LEU A 204 -9.32 -9.53 -11.23
N ILE A 205 -8.64 -9.69 -10.09
CA ILE A 205 -7.89 -10.90 -9.76
C ILE A 205 -8.39 -11.53 -8.45
N SER A 206 -7.84 -12.70 -8.14
CA SER A 206 -8.25 -13.51 -7.00
C SER A 206 -8.03 -12.78 -5.66
N ARG A 207 -8.94 -13.04 -4.72
CA ARG A 207 -8.88 -12.52 -3.35
C ARG A 207 -7.60 -12.90 -2.59
N ILE A 208 -6.94 -14.01 -2.94
CA ILE A 208 -5.67 -14.43 -2.31
C ILE A 208 -4.57 -13.36 -2.41
N TYR A 209 -4.70 -12.42 -3.34
CA TYR A 209 -3.77 -11.30 -3.54
C TYR A 209 -4.13 -10.02 -2.76
N ASN A 210 -5.22 -10.05 -1.97
CA ASN A 210 -5.58 -8.97 -1.04
C ASN A 210 -6.61 -9.51 -0.02
N GLU A 211 -6.19 -10.49 0.81
CA GLU A 211 -7.05 -11.11 1.81
C GLU A 211 -7.16 -10.22 3.06
N GLN A 212 -8.38 -9.85 3.41
CA GLN A 212 -8.69 -8.86 4.44
C GLN A 212 -9.36 -9.45 5.70
N SER A 213 -9.63 -10.76 5.73
CA SER A 213 -10.44 -11.34 6.81
C SER A 213 -10.03 -12.73 7.29
N LYS A 214 -9.46 -13.55 6.42
CA LYS A 214 -9.03 -14.92 6.75
C LYS A 214 -7.55 -15.07 6.43
N PHE A 215 -6.71 -14.61 7.35
CA PHE A 215 -5.26 -14.52 7.17
C PHE A 215 -4.58 -15.91 7.09
N ASP A 216 -5.24 -16.96 7.54
CA ASP A 216 -4.83 -18.37 7.49
C ASP A 216 -5.32 -19.11 6.23
N ARG A 217 -6.01 -18.41 5.31
CA ARG A 217 -6.53 -19.03 4.08
C ARG A 217 -5.38 -19.62 3.25
N LYS A 218 -5.49 -20.91 2.96
CA LYS A 218 -4.51 -21.62 2.12
C LYS A 218 -4.33 -20.94 0.76
N GLY A 219 -3.07 -20.72 0.37
CA GLY A 219 -2.70 -20.09 -0.90
C GLY A 219 -2.79 -18.56 -0.90
N THR A 220 -3.12 -17.91 0.22
CA THR A 220 -3.04 -16.44 0.32
C THR A 220 -1.62 -15.98 0.07
N VAL A 221 -1.46 -14.97 -0.77
CA VAL A 221 -0.17 -14.32 -1.06
C VAL A 221 -0.03 -13.03 -0.28
N VAL A 222 -1.09 -12.22 -0.25
CA VAL A 222 -1.11 -10.90 0.40
C VAL A 222 -2.20 -10.84 1.46
N CYS A 223 -1.82 -10.57 2.70
CA CYS A 223 -2.70 -10.31 3.83
C CYS A 223 -2.72 -8.80 4.12
N HIS A 224 -3.92 -8.21 4.14
CA HIS A 224 -4.10 -6.77 4.30
C HIS A 224 -4.84 -6.47 5.61
N PHE A 225 -4.16 -5.87 6.56
CA PHE A 225 -4.66 -5.51 7.90
C PHE A 225 -5.41 -4.17 7.89
N CYS A 226 -6.22 -3.96 6.85
CA CYS A 226 -7.02 -2.75 6.71
C CYS A 226 -8.16 -2.69 7.74
N LYS A 227 -8.74 -1.51 7.90
CA LYS A 227 -9.93 -1.31 8.73
C LYS A 227 -11.08 -2.17 8.21
N ARG A 228 -11.67 -2.98 9.10
CA ARG A 228 -12.76 -3.91 8.79
C ARG A 228 -14.08 -3.40 9.34
N LEU A 229 -15.15 -3.53 8.55
CA LEU A 229 -16.52 -3.36 9.00
C LEU A 229 -17.10 -4.72 9.38
N LEU A 230 -17.58 -4.87 10.61
CA LEU A 230 -18.32 -6.01 11.09
C LEU A 230 -19.77 -5.60 11.32
N LEU A 231 -20.72 -6.37 10.77
CA LEU A 231 -22.15 -6.04 10.88
C LEU A 231 -22.84 -6.76 12.06
N LEU A 232 -22.28 -7.90 12.49
CA LEU A 232 -22.86 -8.71 13.57
C LEU A 232 -21.93 -8.73 14.81
N PRO A 233 -22.46 -8.78 16.04
CA PRO A 233 -23.89 -8.69 16.44
C PRO A 233 -24.47 -7.27 16.25
N TYR A 234 -23.64 -6.24 16.13
CA TYR A 234 -24.00 -4.84 15.82
C TYR A 234 -22.90 -4.22 14.92
N PRO A 235 -23.22 -3.21 14.11
CA PRO A 235 -22.24 -2.57 13.24
C PRO A 235 -21.10 -1.94 14.06
N ARG A 236 -19.85 -2.38 13.78
CA ARG A 236 -18.64 -1.85 14.40
C ARG A 236 -17.47 -1.91 13.43
N THR A 237 -16.46 -1.13 13.69
CA THR A 237 -15.20 -1.18 12.92
C THR A 237 -14.07 -1.71 13.81
N GLU A 238 -13.19 -2.51 13.19
CA GLU A 238 -11.93 -2.97 13.79
C GLU A 238 -10.77 -2.49 12.92
N ASN A 239 -9.70 -2.06 13.57
CA ASN A 239 -8.52 -1.52 12.87
C ASN A 239 -7.26 -1.92 13.64
N TYR A 240 -6.84 -3.17 13.47
CA TYR A 240 -5.62 -3.71 14.06
C TYR A 240 -4.54 -3.80 12.99
N LYS A 241 -3.36 -3.28 13.29
CA LYS A 241 -2.22 -3.29 12.38
C LYS A 241 -1.30 -4.47 12.70
N GLN A 242 -0.57 -4.96 11.68
CA GLN A 242 0.28 -6.15 11.83
C GLN A 242 1.35 -6.03 12.92
N TRP A 243 1.84 -4.84 13.20
CA TRP A 243 2.83 -4.61 14.28
C TRP A 243 2.20 -4.56 15.68
N GLN A 244 0.88 -4.59 15.80
CA GLN A 244 0.14 -4.74 17.07
C GLN A 244 -0.05 -6.23 17.36
N ILE A 245 1.02 -6.91 17.78
CA ILE A 245 1.10 -8.38 17.84
C ILE A 245 0.05 -8.98 18.76
N GLU A 246 -0.12 -8.42 19.97
CA GLU A 246 -1.09 -8.91 20.93
C GLU A 246 -2.53 -8.79 20.39
N GLU A 247 -2.85 -7.68 19.73
CA GLU A 247 -4.16 -7.43 19.15
C GLU A 247 -4.46 -8.37 17.97
N ILE A 248 -3.51 -8.60 17.09
CA ILE A 248 -3.72 -9.51 15.95
C ILE A 248 -3.88 -10.96 16.42
N HIS A 249 -3.17 -11.40 17.46
CA HIS A 249 -3.37 -12.70 18.08
C HIS A 249 -4.74 -12.78 18.77
N LYS A 250 -5.06 -11.79 19.61
CA LYS A 250 -6.28 -11.78 20.42
C LYS A 250 -7.56 -11.69 19.58
N TYR A 251 -7.59 -10.75 18.63
CA TYR A 251 -8.81 -10.40 17.91
C TYR A 251 -8.90 -11.00 16.50
N LEU A 252 -7.76 -11.14 15.81
CA LEU A 252 -7.74 -11.67 14.45
C LEU A 252 -7.38 -13.17 14.41
N LYS A 253 -6.88 -13.74 15.53
CA LYS A 253 -6.39 -15.12 15.61
C LYS A 253 -5.36 -15.43 14.50
N CYS A 254 -4.53 -14.41 14.16
CA CYS A 254 -3.53 -14.49 13.12
C CYS A 254 -2.17 -14.82 13.74
N TYR A 255 -1.66 -16.01 13.44
CA TYR A 255 -0.35 -16.53 13.91
C TYR A 255 0.58 -16.82 12.73
N THR A 256 0.12 -16.58 11.51
CA THR A 256 0.83 -16.90 10.25
C THR A 256 2.19 -16.20 10.14
N PHE A 257 2.35 -15.08 10.83
CA PHE A 257 3.50 -14.19 10.70
C PHE A 257 4.38 -14.12 11.96
N ASP A 258 4.21 -15.02 12.93
CA ASP A 258 4.91 -14.95 14.22
C ASP A 258 6.44 -14.87 14.04
N SER A 259 7.03 -15.70 13.17
CA SER A 259 8.47 -15.67 12.91
C SER A 259 8.94 -14.35 12.27
N ASP A 260 8.11 -13.74 11.40
CA ASP A 260 8.42 -12.45 10.78
C ASP A 260 8.32 -11.32 11.82
N LEU A 261 7.36 -11.41 12.73
CA LEU A 261 7.15 -10.44 13.80
C LEU A 261 8.22 -10.54 14.88
N GLU A 262 8.73 -11.74 15.19
CA GLU A 262 9.92 -11.91 16.04
C GLU A 262 11.16 -11.28 15.41
N GLU A 263 11.36 -11.47 14.09
CA GLU A 263 12.45 -10.82 13.36
C GLU A 263 12.28 -9.29 13.38
N TYR A 264 11.08 -8.80 13.11
CA TYR A 264 10.75 -7.37 13.19
C TYR A 264 11.10 -6.78 14.56
N LEU A 265 10.71 -7.43 15.68
CA LEU A 265 11.00 -6.91 17.01
C LEU A 265 12.52 -6.79 17.28
N ARG A 266 13.32 -7.76 16.80
CA ARG A 266 14.78 -7.68 16.91
C ARG A 266 15.36 -6.51 16.10
N LEU A 267 14.88 -6.34 14.85
CA LEU A 267 15.33 -5.25 13.98
C LEU A 267 14.88 -3.88 14.50
N LYS A 268 13.69 -3.80 15.08
CA LYS A 268 13.22 -2.57 15.72
C LYS A 268 14.11 -2.17 16.88
N ALA A 269 14.45 -3.10 17.76
CA ALA A 269 15.38 -2.85 18.88
C ALA A 269 16.82 -2.50 18.43
N GLU A 270 17.21 -2.91 17.21
CA GLU A 270 18.49 -2.53 16.62
C GLU A 270 18.45 -1.08 16.07
N PHE A 271 17.28 -0.63 15.62
CA PHE A 271 17.09 0.73 15.09
C PHE A 271 16.96 1.79 16.19
N GLU A 272 16.31 1.44 17.34
CA GLU A 272 16.10 2.32 18.50
C GLU A 272 17.39 2.52 19.33
#